data_83f4f3df4ac01e75da8fa64e9d0be851
#
_entry.id   83f4f3df4ac01e75da8fa64e9d0be851
#
_cell.length_a   1.000
_cell.length_b   1.000
_cell.length_c   1.000
_cell.angle_alpha   90.00
_cell.angle_beta   90.00
_cell.angle_gamma   90.00
#
_symmetry.space_group_name_H-M   'P 1'
#
loop_
_entity.id
_entity.type
_entity.pdbx_description
1 polymer ?
#
loop_
_entity_poly.entity_id
_entity_poly.type
_entity_poly.pdbx_seq_one_letter_code
_entity_poly.pdbx_strand_id
1 'polypeptide(L)'
;KLYFMMGLPTETLDDIAGIAQLAEKIINLYFEQPNRPKGKGVEISISVATFVPKPHTPFMLVPQATREQVAEKQQHLIRSIPLKHKKRIRVSWNDQLVSLLEAVLARGDRRLSAVIRKAWENGSRFDSWSDRFCWENWEKAFAECGLDPAFYANRERPATELLPWEHLDYLVDKSFFLQPSLHQRFSSFHLSEDLHF
;
A
#
# COMPACT_ATOMS: atom_id res chain seq x y z
N LYS A 1 -18.65 0.76 -2.22
CA LYS A 1 -17.23 0.65 -2.54
C LYS A 1 -16.44 0.65 -1.24
N LEU A 2 -15.48 -0.26 -1.10
CA LEU A 2 -14.60 -0.38 0.06
C LEU A 2 -13.17 -0.02 -0.35
N TYR A 3 -12.44 0.59 0.56
CA TYR A 3 -11.05 0.97 0.34
C TYR A 3 -10.19 0.36 1.45
N PHE A 4 -9.13 -0.31 1.04
CA PHE A 4 -8.17 -0.94 1.94
C PHE A 4 -6.74 -0.59 1.55
N MET A 5 -5.84 -0.86 2.46
CA MET A 5 -4.39 -0.81 2.24
C MET A 5 -3.82 -2.20 2.49
N MET A 6 -2.78 -2.58 1.75
CA MET A 6 -2.12 -3.89 1.82
C MET A 6 -0.61 -3.69 1.90
N GLY A 7 0.08 -4.56 2.61
CA GLY A 7 1.54 -4.51 2.79
C GLY A 7 1.97 -3.73 4.03
N LEU A 8 1.10 -3.58 5.01
CA LEU A 8 1.45 -3.02 6.32
C LEU A 8 2.45 -3.95 7.05
N PRO A 9 3.38 -3.41 7.86
CA PRO A 9 4.45 -4.20 8.48
C PRO A 9 3.98 -5.35 9.37
N THR A 10 2.81 -5.18 10.02
CA THR A 10 2.24 -6.18 10.96
C THR A 10 1.10 -6.98 10.36
N GLU A 11 0.79 -6.77 9.09
CA GLU A 11 -0.33 -7.39 8.41
C GLU A 11 -0.12 -8.89 8.20
N THR A 12 -1.08 -9.67 8.63
CA THR A 12 -1.14 -11.12 8.47
C THR A 12 -1.99 -11.55 7.27
N LEU A 13 -1.92 -12.81 6.88
CA LEU A 13 -2.81 -13.36 5.85
C LEU A 13 -4.27 -13.43 6.33
N ASP A 14 -4.50 -13.54 7.64
CA ASP A 14 -5.85 -13.51 8.20
C ASP A 14 -6.48 -12.11 8.08
N ASP A 15 -5.69 -11.04 8.26
CA ASP A 15 -6.15 -9.67 8.01
C ASP A 15 -6.55 -9.48 6.55
N ILE A 16 -5.78 -10.04 5.62
CA ILE A 16 -6.10 -10.03 4.19
C ILE A 16 -7.39 -10.81 3.90
N ALA A 17 -7.57 -11.99 4.52
CA ALA A 17 -8.81 -12.75 4.39
C ALA A 17 -10.01 -12.00 4.99
N GLY A 18 -9.80 -11.23 6.07
CA GLY A 18 -10.80 -10.37 6.71
C GLY A 18 -11.44 -9.37 5.74
N ILE A 19 -10.71 -8.90 4.71
CA ILE A 19 -11.26 -8.03 3.66
C ILE A 19 -12.37 -8.76 2.89
N ALA A 20 -12.13 -10.01 2.51
CA ALA A 20 -13.13 -10.83 1.81
C ALA A 20 -14.33 -11.17 2.71
N GLN A 21 -14.06 -11.48 3.98
CA GLN A 21 -15.09 -11.77 4.99
C GLN A 21 -16.01 -10.54 5.22
N LEU A 22 -15.43 -9.34 5.33
CA LEU A 22 -16.23 -8.11 5.45
C LEU A 22 -17.12 -7.90 4.22
N ALA A 23 -16.60 -8.11 3.02
CA ALA A 23 -17.41 -8.01 1.80
C ALA A 23 -18.54 -9.05 1.78
N GLU A 24 -18.28 -10.30 2.21
CA GLU A 24 -19.30 -11.34 2.34
C GLU A 24 -20.36 -10.94 3.38
N LYS A 25 -19.95 -10.46 4.57
CA LYS A 25 -20.86 -9.99 5.61
C LYS A 25 -21.80 -8.90 5.08
N ILE A 26 -21.28 -7.93 4.35
CA ILE A 26 -22.12 -6.86 3.74
C ILE A 26 -23.12 -7.43 2.74
N ILE A 27 -22.71 -8.39 1.89
CA ILE A 27 -23.61 -9.03 0.92
C ILE A 27 -24.72 -9.79 1.66
N ASN A 28 -24.38 -10.56 2.67
CA ASN A 28 -25.36 -11.32 3.46
C ASN A 28 -26.35 -10.39 4.13
N LEU A 29 -25.87 -9.34 4.82
CA LEU A 29 -26.71 -8.32 5.45
C LEU A 29 -27.68 -7.65 4.45
N TYR A 30 -27.23 -7.36 3.24
CA TYR A 30 -28.09 -6.81 2.20
C TYR A 30 -29.24 -7.77 1.83
N PHE A 31 -28.94 -9.07 1.69
CA PHE A 31 -29.96 -10.05 1.33
C PHE A 31 -30.92 -10.40 2.47
N GLU A 32 -30.52 -10.20 3.73
CA GLU A 32 -31.33 -10.37 4.93
C GLU A 32 -32.32 -9.21 5.13
N GLN A 33 -32.11 -8.04 4.48
CA GLN A 33 -33.03 -6.90 4.63
C GLN A 33 -34.43 -7.21 4.05
N PRO A 34 -35.51 -7.16 4.85
CA PRO A 34 -36.85 -7.51 4.39
C PRO A 34 -37.39 -6.52 3.34
N ASN A 35 -36.99 -5.25 3.43
CA ASN A 35 -37.47 -4.17 2.56
C ASN A 35 -36.53 -3.88 1.37
N ARG A 36 -35.60 -4.76 1.03
CA ARG A 36 -34.71 -4.55 -0.11
C ARG A 36 -35.47 -4.46 -1.42
N PRO A 37 -35.03 -3.64 -2.39
CA PRO A 37 -35.66 -3.55 -3.70
C PRO A 37 -35.66 -4.90 -4.41
N LYS A 38 -36.84 -5.37 -4.84
CA LYS A 38 -37.00 -6.62 -5.59
C LYS A 38 -36.25 -6.53 -6.93
N GLY A 39 -35.56 -7.60 -7.32
CA GLY A 39 -34.82 -7.67 -8.58
C GLY A 39 -33.47 -6.95 -8.62
N LYS A 40 -33.12 -6.16 -7.61
CA LYS A 40 -31.79 -5.55 -7.50
C LYS A 40 -30.83 -6.45 -6.71
N GLY A 41 -29.64 -6.65 -7.27
CA GLY A 41 -28.50 -7.26 -6.58
C GLY A 41 -27.63 -6.21 -5.91
N VAL A 42 -26.67 -6.68 -5.12
CA VAL A 42 -25.58 -5.86 -4.57
C VAL A 42 -24.28 -6.26 -5.25
N GLU A 43 -23.49 -5.27 -5.65
CA GLU A 43 -22.12 -5.45 -6.10
C GLU A 43 -21.19 -4.67 -5.16
N ILE A 44 -20.06 -5.29 -4.79
CA ILE A 44 -19.05 -4.67 -3.96
C ILE A 44 -17.78 -4.48 -4.78
N SER A 45 -17.30 -3.24 -4.82
CA SER A 45 -15.99 -2.93 -5.37
C SER A 45 -15.02 -2.71 -4.22
N ILE A 46 -13.96 -3.52 -4.18
CA ILE A 46 -12.84 -3.42 -3.23
C ILE A 46 -11.69 -2.76 -3.97
N SER A 47 -11.21 -1.64 -3.46
CA SER A 47 -10.02 -0.96 -3.98
C SER A 47 -8.92 -1.08 -2.94
N VAL A 48 -7.81 -1.70 -3.31
CA VAL A 48 -6.69 -1.96 -2.41
C VAL A 48 -5.47 -1.16 -2.88
N ALA A 49 -4.95 -0.29 -2.01
CA ALA A 49 -3.71 0.43 -2.26
C ALA A 49 -2.53 -0.31 -1.61
N THR A 50 -1.37 -0.33 -2.26
CA THR A 50 -0.13 -0.78 -1.63
C THR A 50 0.33 0.26 -0.61
N PHE A 51 0.69 -0.21 0.59
CA PHE A 51 1.24 0.66 1.63
C PHE A 51 2.58 1.25 1.19
N VAL A 52 2.71 2.56 1.35
CA VAL A 52 3.95 3.31 1.10
C VAL A 52 4.37 4.01 2.38
N PRO A 53 5.46 3.57 3.04
CA PRO A 53 5.96 4.24 4.23
C PRO A 53 6.35 5.68 3.91
N LYS A 54 5.92 6.62 4.74
CA LYS A 54 6.19 8.06 4.53
C LYS A 54 7.12 8.62 5.59
N PRO A 55 7.96 9.61 5.23
CA PRO A 55 8.65 10.46 6.20
C PRO A 55 7.71 11.03 7.25
N HIS A 56 8.24 11.31 8.44
CA HIS A 56 7.51 11.93 9.55
C HIS A 56 6.22 11.18 9.95
N THR A 57 6.26 9.85 9.86
CA THR A 57 5.21 8.95 10.36
C THR A 57 5.81 7.87 11.24
N PRO A 58 5.01 7.19 12.07
CA PRO A 58 5.49 6.03 12.84
C PRO A 58 6.14 4.92 11.99
N PHE A 59 5.84 4.89 10.69
CA PHE A 59 6.36 3.90 9.75
C PHE A 59 7.56 4.39 8.93
N MET A 60 8.15 5.53 9.26
CA MET A 60 9.22 6.14 8.44
C MET A 60 10.47 5.25 8.29
N LEU A 61 10.72 4.32 9.22
CA LEU A 61 11.88 3.42 9.20
C LEU A 61 11.60 2.07 8.57
N VAL A 62 10.32 1.65 8.49
CA VAL A 62 9.96 0.32 8.01
C VAL A 62 10.14 0.20 6.49
N PRO A 63 10.46 -0.99 5.96
CA PRO A 63 10.50 -1.22 4.53
C PRO A 63 9.10 -1.20 3.92
N GLN A 64 8.99 -0.81 2.66
CA GLN A 64 7.85 -1.16 1.84
C GLN A 64 7.89 -2.66 1.54
N ALA A 65 6.73 -3.32 1.54
CA ALA A 65 6.63 -4.71 1.11
C ALA A 65 7.13 -4.88 -0.34
N THR A 66 7.82 -5.99 -0.60
CA THR A 66 8.29 -6.29 -1.96
C THR A 66 7.14 -6.65 -2.89
N ARG A 67 7.39 -6.64 -4.19
CA ARG A 67 6.38 -6.99 -5.20
C ARG A 67 5.88 -8.43 -5.02
N GLU A 68 6.78 -9.33 -4.65
CA GLU A 68 6.48 -10.75 -4.40
C GLU A 68 5.55 -10.89 -3.19
N GLN A 69 5.86 -10.19 -2.09
CA GLN A 69 5.03 -10.18 -0.88
C GLN A 69 3.63 -9.59 -1.14
N VAL A 70 3.56 -8.49 -1.90
CA VAL A 70 2.27 -7.90 -2.29
C VAL A 70 1.49 -8.84 -3.20
N ALA A 71 2.14 -9.48 -4.19
CA ALA A 71 1.51 -10.42 -5.10
C ALA A 71 0.95 -11.65 -4.36
N GLU A 72 1.68 -12.18 -3.37
CA GLU A 72 1.21 -13.27 -2.51
C GLU A 72 -0.08 -12.88 -1.77
N LYS A 73 -0.08 -11.70 -1.12
CA LYS A 73 -1.24 -11.19 -0.41
C LYS A 73 -2.43 -10.94 -1.35
N GLN A 74 -2.19 -10.40 -2.54
CA GLN A 74 -3.23 -10.23 -3.56
C GLN A 74 -3.85 -11.56 -3.97
N GLN A 75 -3.03 -12.58 -4.21
CA GLN A 75 -3.52 -13.93 -4.52
C GLN A 75 -4.32 -14.51 -3.35
N HIS A 76 -3.84 -14.31 -2.12
CA HIS A 76 -4.55 -14.77 -0.92
C HIS A 76 -5.93 -14.11 -0.81
N LEU A 77 -6.03 -12.79 -1.01
CA LEU A 77 -7.32 -12.08 -1.03
C LEU A 77 -8.29 -12.68 -2.05
N ILE A 78 -7.82 -12.89 -3.30
CA ILE A 78 -8.67 -13.46 -4.36
C ILE A 78 -9.14 -14.87 -4.01
N ARG A 79 -8.28 -15.71 -3.39
CA ARG A 79 -8.64 -17.07 -2.97
C ARG A 79 -9.62 -17.08 -1.80
N SER A 80 -9.57 -16.06 -0.92
CA SER A 80 -10.46 -15.93 0.23
C SER A 80 -11.88 -15.49 -0.14
N ILE A 81 -12.11 -15.00 -1.37
CA ILE A 81 -13.46 -14.63 -1.83
C ILE A 81 -14.29 -15.89 -2.08
N PRO A 82 -15.43 -16.07 -1.37
CA PRO A 82 -16.28 -17.23 -1.56
C PRO A 82 -16.79 -17.34 -3.01
N LEU A 83 -16.76 -18.55 -3.58
CA LEU A 83 -17.19 -18.80 -4.97
C LEU A 83 -18.61 -18.29 -5.27
N LYS A 84 -19.53 -18.43 -4.31
CA LYS A 84 -20.93 -17.94 -4.41
C LYS A 84 -21.04 -16.42 -4.62
N HIS A 85 -20.01 -15.65 -4.17
CA HIS A 85 -19.98 -14.19 -4.26
C HIS A 85 -19.00 -13.65 -5.31
N LYS A 86 -18.23 -14.52 -5.96
CA LYS A 86 -17.17 -14.12 -6.90
C LYS A 86 -17.67 -13.19 -8.04
N LYS A 87 -18.91 -13.33 -8.47
CA LYS A 87 -19.52 -12.47 -9.50
C LYS A 87 -20.01 -11.11 -8.95
N ARG A 88 -20.07 -10.96 -7.61
CA ARG A 88 -20.57 -9.76 -6.93
C ARG A 88 -19.46 -8.90 -6.35
N ILE A 89 -18.24 -9.45 -6.22
CA ILE A 89 -17.09 -8.77 -5.64
C ILE A 89 -16.08 -8.52 -6.74
N ARG A 90 -15.76 -7.25 -6.95
CA ARG A 90 -14.69 -6.81 -7.86
C ARG A 90 -13.56 -6.25 -7.03
N VAL A 91 -12.34 -6.73 -7.28
CA VAL A 91 -11.14 -6.23 -6.62
C VAL A 91 -10.30 -5.47 -7.63
N SER A 92 -9.80 -4.32 -7.23
CA SER A 92 -8.83 -3.52 -7.99
C SER A 92 -7.71 -3.06 -7.07
N TRP A 93 -6.51 -2.90 -7.61
CA TRP A 93 -5.32 -2.40 -6.92
C TRP A 93 -4.51 -1.46 -7.79
N ASN A 94 -3.65 -0.69 -7.11
CA ASN A 94 -2.70 0.18 -7.78
C ASN A 94 -1.62 -0.65 -8.46
N ASP A 95 -1.02 -0.08 -9.49
CA ASP A 95 0.20 -0.64 -10.06
C ASP A 95 1.31 -0.67 -9.01
N GLN A 96 1.97 -1.83 -8.86
CA GLN A 96 2.99 -2.03 -7.85
C GLN A 96 4.29 -1.27 -8.17
N LEU A 97 4.59 -1.05 -9.45
CA LEU A 97 5.77 -0.29 -9.88
C LEU A 97 5.58 1.21 -9.68
N VAL A 98 4.35 1.71 -9.86
CA VAL A 98 4.01 3.09 -9.47
C VAL A 98 4.16 3.26 -7.96
N SER A 99 3.68 2.30 -7.16
CA SER A 99 3.82 2.34 -5.70
C SER A 99 5.28 2.22 -5.24
N LEU A 100 6.10 1.44 -5.94
CA LEU A 100 7.54 1.36 -5.70
C LEU A 100 8.21 2.70 -5.98
N LEU A 101 7.94 3.31 -7.14
CA LEU A 101 8.49 4.62 -7.50
C LEU A 101 8.07 5.70 -6.49
N GLU A 102 6.81 5.67 -6.04
CA GLU A 102 6.32 6.57 -5.00
C GLU A 102 7.14 6.43 -3.71
N ALA A 103 7.41 5.20 -3.26
CA ALA A 103 8.22 4.96 -2.07
C ALA A 103 9.66 5.45 -2.24
N VAL A 104 10.25 5.22 -3.41
CA VAL A 104 11.60 5.71 -3.73
C VAL A 104 11.67 7.23 -3.67
N LEU A 105 10.75 7.93 -4.33
CA LEU A 105 10.75 9.40 -4.39
C LEU A 105 10.40 10.02 -3.02
N ALA A 106 9.48 9.42 -2.27
CA ALA A 106 9.11 9.90 -0.94
C ALA A 106 10.21 9.75 0.11
N ARG A 107 11.08 8.74 -0.04
CA ARG A 107 12.10 8.36 0.96
C ARG A 107 13.54 8.56 0.47
N GLY A 108 13.68 9.10 -0.72
CA GLY A 108 14.96 9.28 -1.38
C GLY A 108 15.74 10.48 -0.93
N ASP A 109 16.94 10.59 -1.44
CA ASP A 109 17.84 11.71 -1.21
C ASP A 109 18.18 12.44 -2.52
N ARG A 110 19.04 13.46 -2.42
CA ARG A 110 19.41 14.30 -3.57
C ARG A 110 20.01 13.57 -4.76
N ARG A 111 20.52 12.35 -4.59
CA ARG A 111 21.06 11.52 -5.70
C ARG A 111 19.98 11.17 -6.72
N LEU A 112 18.72 11.09 -6.28
CA LEU A 112 17.58 10.82 -7.17
C LEU A 112 17.35 11.94 -8.21
N SER A 113 17.91 13.13 -8.03
CA SER A 113 17.79 14.19 -9.04
C SER A 113 18.37 13.78 -10.40
N ALA A 114 19.48 13.04 -10.39
CA ALA A 114 20.07 12.47 -11.60
C ALA A 114 19.17 11.41 -12.24
N VAL A 115 18.55 10.55 -11.42
CA VAL A 115 17.61 9.52 -11.90
C VAL A 115 16.38 10.16 -12.56
N ILE A 116 15.78 11.16 -11.90
CA ILE A 116 14.62 11.90 -12.44
C ILE A 116 14.95 12.53 -13.80
N ARG A 117 16.12 13.17 -13.90
CA ARG A 117 16.58 13.74 -15.15
C ARG A 117 16.75 12.67 -16.23
N LYS A 118 17.39 11.55 -15.91
CA LYS A 118 17.58 10.42 -16.83
C LYS A 118 16.26 9.78 -17.26
N ALA A 119 15.34 9.56 -16.34
CA ALA A 119 14.01 9.06 -16.67
C ALA A 119 13.30 10.01 -17.66
N TRP A 120 13.40 11.32 -17.42
CA TRP A 120 12.87 12.32 -18.35
C TRP A 120 13.56 12.26 -19.72
N GLU A 121 14.87 12.14 -19.78
CA GLU A 121 15.65 11.97 -21.03
C GLU A 121 15.25 10.68 -21.76
N ASN A 122 14.95 9.59 -21.01
CA ASN A 122 14.48 8.32 -21.54
C ASN A 122 13.01 8.35 -22.02
N GLY A 123 12.27 9.45 -21.79
CA GLY A 123 10.92 9.62 -22.30
C GLY A 123 9.80 9.59 -21.25
N SER A 124 10.10 9.45 -19.96
CA SER A 124 9.08 9.55 -18.91
C SER A 124 8.41 10.90 -18.89
N ARG A 125 7.08 10.91 -19.02
CA ARG A 125 6.21 12.08 -19.01
C ARG A 125 4.85 11.71 -18.45
N PHE A 126 4.34 12.52 -17.52
CA PHE A 126 2.99 12.35 -16.98
C PHE A 126 2.79 10.99 -16.29
N ASP A 127 3.78 10.51 -15.54
CA ASP A 127 3.82 9.17 -14.92
C ASP A 127 2.71 8.90 -13.89
N SER A 128 1.95 9.92 -13.48
CA SER A 128 0.73 9.75 -12.67
C SER A 128 -0.47 9.20 -13.45
N TRP A 129 -0.38 9.14 -14.79
CA TRP A 129 -1.39 8.57 -15.66
C TRP A 129 -0.99 7.15 -16.03
N SER A 130 -1.84 6.19 -15.72
CA SER A 130 -1.54 4.76 -15.89
C SER A 130 -1.21 4.35 -17.32
N ASP A 131 -1.74 5.06 -18.32
CA ASP A 131 -1.47 4.85 -19.75
C ASP A 131 -0.18 5.54 -20.22
N ARG A 132 0.45 6.34 -19.37
CA ARG A 132 1.70 7.06 -19.65
C ARG A 132 2.88 6.53 -18.86
N PHE A 133 2.63 5.85 -17.74
CA PHE A 133 3.68 5.30 -16.91
C PHE A 133 4.43 4.19 -17.64
N CYS A 134 5.75 4.32 -17.75
CA CYS A 134 6.65 3.34 -18.34
C CYS A 134 7.80 3.07 -17.37
N TRP A 135 7.75 1.91 -16.70
CA TRP A 135 8.77 1.54 -15.72
C TRP A 135 10.16 1.37 -16.35
N GLU A 136 10.25 0.88 -17.56
CA GLU A 136 11.50 0.64 -18.28
C GLU A 136 12.36 1.90 -18.40
N ASN A 137 11.74 3.07 -18.53
CA ASN A 137 12.45 4.36 -18.56
C ASN A 137 13.09 4.67 -17.20
N TRP A 138 12.41 4.34 -16.11
CA TRP A 138 12.91 4.52 -14.74
C TRP A 138 13.98 3.48 -14.41
N GLU A 139 13.75 2.21 -14.74
CA GLU A 139 14.71 1.13 -14.52
C GLU A 139 16.05 1.43 -15.20
N LYS A 140 16.00 1.85 -16.46
CA LYS A 140 17.18 2.29 -17.20
C LYS A 140 17.85 3.49 -16.54
N ALA A 141 17.09 4.48 -16.09
CA ALA A 141 17.62 5.67 -15.42
C ALA A 141 18.32 5.30 -14.09
N PHE A 142 17.75 4.38 -13.30
CA PHE A 142 18.40 3.87 -12.09
C PHE A 142 19.71 3.16 -12.41
N ALA A 143 19.71 2.28 -13.41
CA ALA A 143 20.91 1.57 -13.85
C ALA A 143 22.00 2.52 -14.33
N GLU A 144 21.68 3.53 -15.15
CA GLU A 144 22.61 4.55 -15.66
C GLU A 144 23.21 5.41 -14.54
N CYS A 145 22.47 5.60 -13.45
CA CYS A 145 22.95 6.35 -12.27
C CYS A 145 23.64 5.46 -11.22
N GLY A 146 23.71 4.13 -11.42
CA GLY A 146 24.28 3.19 -10.46
C GLY A 146 23.51 3.15 -9.13
N LEU A 147 22.21 3.37 -9.15
CA LEU A 147 21.33 3.39 -7.97
C LEU A 147 20.32 2.25 -8.05
N ASP A 148 20.00 1.68 -6.87
CA ASP A 148 19.01 0.62 -6.73
C ASP A 148 17.72 1.19 -6.09
N PRO A 149 16.55 1.11 -6.74
CA PRO A 149 15.28 1.52 -6.15
C PRO A 149 14.95 0.77 -4.85
N ALA A 150 15.36 -0.50 -4.71
CA ALA A 150 15.12 -1.29 -3.52
C ALA A 150 15.86 -0.73 -2.29
N PHE A 151 17.02 -0.12 -2.48
CA PHE A 151 17.75 0.57 -1.40
C PHE A 151 16.91 1.68 -0.74
N TYR A 152 16.09 2.37 -1.50
CA TYR A 152 15.22 3.44 -0.99
C TYR A 152 13.91 2.92 -0.44
N ALA A 153 13.28 1.98 -1.12
CA ALA A 153 11.92 1.52 -0.81
C ALA A 153 11.85 0.33 0.14
N ASN A 154 12.67 -0.72 -0.08
CA ASN A 154 12.43 -2.03 0.49
C ASN A 154 13.37 -2.40 1.67
N ARG A 155 14.28 -1.52 2.07
CA ARG A 155 15.10 -1.78 3.25
C ARG A 155 14.53 -1.17 4.52
N GLU A 156 14.75 -1.82 5.64
CA GLU A 156 14.60 -1.23 6.97
C GLU A 156 15.71 -0.21 7.22
N ARG A 157 15.38 0.87 7.91
CA ARG A 157 16.34 1.90 8.30
C ARG A 157 16.56 1.85 9.80
N PRO A 158 17.83 1.79 10.27
CA PRO A 158 18.13 1.90 11.69
C PRO A 158 17.68 3.25 12.26
N ALA A 159 17.22 3.26 13.51
CA ALA A 159 16.82 4.51 14.17
C ALA A 159 17.97 5.53 14.30
N THR A 160 19.21 5.05 14.25
CA THR A 160 20.44 5.86 14.29
C THR A 160 20.87 6.40 12.93
N GLU A 161 20.20 5.99 11.84
CA GLU A 161 20.53 6.50 10.51
C GLU A 161 20.10 7.96 10.37
N LEU A 162 20.98 8.77 9.76
CA LEU A 162 20.64 10.12 9.33
C LEU A 162 19.71 10.03 8.11
N LEU A 163 18.48 10.46 8.30
CA LEU A 163 17.46 10.36 7.25
C LEU A 163 17.48 11.57 6.31
N PRO A 164 17.19 11.40 5.02
CA PRO A 164 17.23 12.48 4.04
C PRO A 164 16.36 13.69 4.37
N TRP A 165 15.33 13.51 5.18
CA TRP A 165 14.34 14.53 5.56
C TRP A 165 14.54 15.10 6.97
N GLU A 166 15.58 14.69 7.74
CA GLU A 166 15.80 15.15 9.11
C GLU A 166 16.09 16.65 9.23
N HIS A 167 16.47 17.30 8.13
CA HIS A 167 16.66 18.75 8.09
C HIS A 167 15.34 19.54 8.06
N LEU A 168 14.20 18.86 7.90
CA LEU A 168 12.87 19.46 7.88
C LEU A 168 12.27 19.37 9.28
N ASP A 169 12.02 20.53 9.92
CA ASP A 169 11.38 20.59 11.22
C ASP A 169 9.85 20.65 11.06
N TYR A 170 9.17 19.63 11.58
CA TYR A 170 7.71 19.51 11.63
C TYR A 170 7.14 19.86 13.01
N LEU A 171 7.95 20.43 13.91
CA LEU A 171 7.59 20.73 15.29
C LEU A 171 7.19 19.49 16.11
N VAL A 172 7.53 18.31 15.63
CA VAL A 172 7.34 17.02 16.31
C VAL A 172 8.69 16.28 16.34
N ASP A 173 9.18 16.02 17.54
CA ASP A 173 10.45 15.34 17.72
C ASP A 173 10.44 13.93 17.12
N LYS A 174 11.57 13.49 16.53
CA LYS A 174 11.74 12.16 15.95
C LYS A 174 11.43 11.05 16.96
N SER A 175 11.76 11.26 18.24
CA SER A 175 11.52 10.30 19.31
C SER A 175 10.02 9.97 19.49
N PHE A 176 9.13 10.92 19.18
CA PHE A 176 7.68 10.68 19.20
C PHE A 176 7.30 9.56 18.23
N PHE A 177 7.81 9.58 17.01
CA PHE A 177 7.49 8.57 15.99
C PHE A 177 8.13 7.21 16.28
N LEU A 178 9.18 7.16 17.11
CA LEU A 178 9.91 5.94 17.46
C LEU A 178 9.36 5.25 18.72
N GLN A 179 8.29 5.76 19.33
CA GLN A 179 7.73 5.18 20.55
C GLN A 179 7.16 3.78 20.26
N PRO A 180 7.56 2.75 21.05
CA PRO A 180 7.06 1.39 20.88
C PRO A 180 5.52 1.29 20.97
N SER A 181 4.91 2.16 21.80
CA SER A 181 3.46 2.23 21.97
C SER A 181 2.70 2.58 20.68
N LEU A 182 3.30 3.36 19.78
CA LEU A 182 2.70 3.66 18.49
C LEU A 182 2.71 2.41 17.58
N HIS A 183 3.84 1.70 17.53
CA HIS A 183 3.95 0.46 16.75
C HIS A 183 3.03 -0.63 17.29
N GLN A 184 2.92 -0.78 18.62
CA GLN A 184 2.01 -1.74 19.26
C GLN A 184 0.53 -1.43 18.99
N ARG A 185 0.12 -0.15 18.99
CA ARG A 185 -1.26 0.23 18.68
C ARG A 185 -1.68 -0.17 17.26
N PHE A 186 -0.76 -0.14 16.30
CA PHE A 186 -1.05 -0.59 14.93
C PHE A 186 -1.04 -2.11 14.79
N SER A 187 -0.34 -2.84 15.67
CA SER A 187 -0.34 -4.31 15.70
C SER A 187 -1.59 -4.90 16.37
N SER A 188 -2.26 -4.14 17.23
CA SER A 188 -3.44 -4.58 17.98
C SER A 188 -4.79 -4.21 17.35
N PHE A 189 -4.79 -3.60 16.17
CA PHE A 189 -6.01 -3.43 15.37
C PHE A 189 -6.40 -4.76 14.70
N HIS A 190 -6.54 -5.82 15.50
CA HIS A 190 -7.42 -6.91 15.12
C HIS A 190 -8.83 -6.33 15.10
N LEU A 191 -9.58 -6.60 14.03
CA LEU A 191 -11.01 -6.36 13.99
C LEU A 191 -11.60 -7.00 15.25
N SER A 192 -11.81 -6.20 16.31
CA SER A 192 -12.56 -6.66 17.47
C SER A 192 -13.94 -7.08 16.94
N GLU A 193 -14.39 -8.25 17.34
CA GLU A 193 -15.71 -8.80 16.97
C GLU A 193 -16.88 -7.90 17.43
N ASP A 194 -16.58 -6.77 18.07
CA ASP A 194 -17.53 -5.87 18.75
C ASP A 194 -18.06 -4.72 17.86
N LEU A 195 -18.17 -4.92 16.56
CA LEU A 195 -19.04 -4.05 15.76
C LEU A 195 -20.49 -4.52 15.92
N HIS A 196 -21.06 -4.24 17.08
CA HIS A 196 -22.50 -4.19 17.25
C HIS A 196 -23.05 -2.95 16.53
N PHE A 197 -23.68 -3.15 15.39
CA PHE A 197 -24.53 -2.16 14.73
C PHE A 197 -25.98 -2.39 15.13
#